data_800b76c6cbc84a56c80d4ca440b6a81a
#
_entry.id   800b76c6cbc84a56c80d4ca440b6a81a
#
_cell.length_a   1.000
_cell.length_b   1.000
_cell.length_c   1.000
_cell.angle_alpha   90.00
_cell.angle_beta   90.00
_cell.angle_gamma   90.00
#
_symmetry.space_group_name_H-M   'P 1'
#
loop_
_entity.id
_entity.type
_entity.pdbx_description
1 polymer ?
#
loop_
_entity_poly.entity_id
_entity_poly.type
_entity_poly.pdbx_seq_one_letter_code
_entity_poly.pdbx_strand_id
1 'polypeptide(L)'
;MKVLGIYGSPRKGGNSDLLLQEALKGAEAAGAACSTLRPFKMDISGCMECGACDKTGICIIKDDMQAIYPQLEEASIIFVATPMFFYGMPSDLKALIDRCQALWSKRMITKSPERRKTYDRGSGYMLAVGATKGANLFEGAHLVARYFFDALDMSYDGSVCVNKVEGKGDI
;
A
#
# COMPACT_ATOMS: atom_id res chain seq x y z
N MET A 1 -0.82 0.77 19.20
CA MET A 1 -0.22 0.75 17.84
C MET A 1 -1.33 0.77 16.82
N LYS A 2 -1.26 1.62 15.76
CA LYS A 2 -2.26 1.70 14.69
C LYS A 2 -1.78 0.90 13.48
N VAL A 3 -2.62 -0.02 13.01
CA VAL A 3 -2.36 -0.87 11.85
C VAL A 3 -3.40 -0.58 10.76
N LEU A 4 -2.94 -0.36 9.53
CA LEU A 4 -3.80 -0.16 8.38
C LEU A 4 -3.65 -1.33 7.40
N GLY A 5 -4.76 -1.98 7.06
CA GLY A 5 -4.84 -3.00 6.03
C GLY A 5 -5.43 -2.45 4.73
N ILE A 6 -4.70 -2.59 3.62
CA ILE A 6 -5.15 -2.16 2.30
C ILE A 6 -5.54 -3.36 1.46
N TYR A 7 -6.83 -3.52 1.16
CA TYR A 7 -7.37 -4.54 0.28
C TYR A 7 -7.22 -4.11 -1.18
N GLY A 8 -6.14 -4.50 -1.83
CA GLY A 8 -5.84 -4.13 -3.21
C GLY A 8 -6.59 -4.92 -4.28
N SER A 9 -7.39 -5.93 -3.89
CA SER A 9 -8.17 -6.74 -4.84
C SER A 9 -9.56 -6.16 -5.08
N PRO A 10 -10.03 -6.11 -6.35
CA PRO A 10 -11.44 -5.85 -6.66
C PRO A 10 -12.35 -7.02 -6.22
N ARG A 11 -11.82 -8.24 -6.12
CA ARG A 11 -12.57 -9.45 -5.75
C ARG A 11 -12.66 -9.58 -4.23
N LYS A 12 -13.82 -9.26 -3.66
CA LYS A 12 -14.06 -9.40 -2.21
C LYS A 12 -13.97 -10.86 -1.77
N GLY A 13 -13.21 -11.12 -0.70
CA GLY A 13 -12.98 -12.45 -0.11
C GLY A 13 -12.16 -13.37 -1.03
N GLY A 14 -11.33 -12.82 -1.90
CA GLY A 14 -10.31 -13.58 -2.65
C GLY A 14 -9.09 -13.91 -1.81
N ASN A 15 -8.13 -14.63 -2.39
CA ASN A 15 -6.96 -15.15 -1.67
C ASN A 15 -6.12 -14.05 -1.00
N SER A 16 -5.90 -12.90 -1.67
CA SER A 16 -5.22 -11.75 -1.04
C SER A 16 -5.99 -11.17 0.15
N ASP A 17 -7.33 -11.17 0.08
CA ASP A 17 -8.15 -10.71 1.20
C ASP A 17 -8.02 -11.65 2.41
N LEU A 18 -7.96 -12.98 2.18
CA LEU A 18 -7.76 -13.97 3.25
C LEU A 18 -6.42 -13.79 3.95
N LEU A 19 -5.33 -13.59 3.19
CA LEU A 19 -4.01 -13.28 3.77
C LEU A 19 -4.06 -12.02 4.65
N LEU A 20 -4.69 -10.96 4.16
CA LEU A 20 -4.79 -9.72 4.93
C LEU A 20 -5.61 -9.90 6.20
N GLN A 21 -6.71 -10.65 6.13
CA GLN A 21 -7.54 -10.93 7.30
C GLN A 21 -6.76 -11.66 8.39
N GLU A 22 -5.96 -12.67 8.03
CA GLU A 22 -5.13 -13.38 9.00
C GLU A 22 -4.02 -12.47 9.59
N ALA A 23 -3.39 -11.63 8.78
CA ALA A 23 -2.41 -10.66 9.27
C ALA A 23 -3.04 -9.65 10.27
N LEU A 24 -4.26 -9.15 9.95
CA LEU A 24 -4.97 -8.23 10.84
C LEU A 24 -5.43 -8.91 12.14
N LYS A 25 -5.92 -10.15 12.08
CA LYS A 25 -6.24 -10.93 13.29
C LYS A 25 -5.03 -11.09 14.22
N GLY A 26 -3.85 -11.38 13.64
CA GLY A 26 -2.60 -11.44 14.40
C GLY A 26 -2.24 -10.11 15.06
N ALA A 27 -2.40 -8.99 14.33
CA ALA A 27 -2.16 -7.67 14.87
C ALA A 27 -3.15 -7.30 16.00
N GLU A 28 -4.44 -7.61 15.85
CA GLU A 28 -5.47 -7.40 16.87
C GLU A 28 -5.20 -8.24 18.12
N ALA A 29 -4.81 -9.50 17.95
CA ALA A 29 -4.43 -10.37 19.06
C ALA A 29 -3.20 -9.84 19.84
N ALA A 30 -2.33 -9.08 19.17
CA ALA A 30 -1.20 -8.37 19.79
C ALA A 30 -1.59 -6.99 20.36
N GLY A 31 -2.87 -6.64 20.39
CA GLY A 31 -3.38 -5.38 20.98
C GLY A 31 -3.29 -4.16 20.05
N ALA A 32 -3.17 -4.35 18.72
CA ALA A 32 -3.20 -3.24 17.78
C ALA A 32 -4.63 -2.78 17.46
N ALA A 33 -4.80 -1.48 17.24
CA ALA A 33 -6.02 -0.91 16.66
C ALA A 33 -5.93 -1.02 15.14
N CYS A 34 -6.72 -1.91 14.55
CA CYS A 34 -6.72 -2.17 13.11
C CYS A 34 -7.81 -1.37 12.38
N SER A 35 -7.46 -0.80 11.25
CA SER A 35 -8.38 -0.18 10.30
C SER A 35 -8.12 -0.72 8.88
N THR A 36 -9.09 -0.58 7.99
CA THR A 36 -8.94 -1.09 6.63
C THR A 36 -9.50 -0.12 5.59
N LEU A 37 -8.93 -0.16 4.38
CA LEU A 37 -9.48 0.50 3.22
C LEU A 37 -9.43 -0.41 1.97
N ARG A 38 -10.30 -0.11 1.00
CA ARG A 38 -10.39 -0.86 -0.26
C ARG A 38 -10.51 0.12 -1.44
N PRO A 39 -9.41 0.44 -2.13
CA PRO A 39 -9.39 1.45 -3.20
C PRO A 39 -10.44 1.22 -4.30
N PHE A 40 -10.68 -0.03 -4.70
CA PHE A 40 -11.67 -0.41 -5.72
C PHE A 40 -13.08 0.14 -5.48
N LYS A 41 -13.44 0.51 -4.25
CA LYS A 41 -14.76 1.06 -3.89
C LYS A 41 -14.75 2.57 -3.66
N MET A 42 -13.65 3.22 -3.96
CA MET A 42 -13.42 4.63 -3.66
C MET A 42 -13.24 5.41 -4.95
N ASP A 43 -13.64 6.66 -4.94
CA ASP A 43 -13.37 7.59 -6.02
C ASP A 43 -11.95 8.15 -5.87
N ILE A 44 -10.99 7.48 -6.51
CA ILE A 44 -9.57 7.87 -6.49
C ILE A 44 -9.09 8.05 -7.93
N SER A 45 -8.94 9.28 -8.35
CA SER A 45 -8.29 9.59 -9.62
C SER A 45 -6.78 9.32 -9.55
N GLY A 46 -6.17 8.87 -10.64
CA GLY A 46 -4.71 8.71 -10.74
C GLY A 46 -3.96 10.03 -10.57
N CYS A 47 -2.67 9.96 -10.26
CA CYS A 47 -1.82 11.14 -10.25
C CYS A 47 -1.67 11.71 -11.67
N MET A 48 -1.90 13.03 -11.82
CA MET A 48 -1.77 13.74 -13.10
C MET A 48 -0.40 14.41 -13.27
N GLU A 49 0.53 14.19 -12.34
CA GLU A 49 1.88 14.80 -12.37
C GLU A 49 1.85 16.35 -12.52
N CYS A 50 0.86 16.99 -11.91
CA CYS A 50 0.66 18.44 -12.03
C CYS A 50 1.65 19.31 -11.23
N GLY A 51 2.52 18.71 -10.39
CA GLY A 51 3.54 19.40 -9.58
C GLY A 51 2.99 20.24 -8.41
N ALA A 52 1.68 20.28 -8.19
CA ALA A 52 1.09 21.12 -7.14
C ALA A 52 1.56 20.76 -5.72
N CYS A 53 1.86 19.48 -5.47
CA CYS A 53 2.36 19.00 -4.17
C CYS A 53 3.85 19.28 -3.95
N ASP A 54 4.65 19.62 -4.96
CA ASP A 54 6.11 19.75 -4.85
C ASP A 54 6.55 20.81 -3.84
N LYS A 55 5.73 21.84 -3.64
CA LYS A 55 6.02 22.93 -2.69
C LYS A 55 5.26 22.83 -1.36
N THR A 56 4.17 22.09 -1.34
CA THR A 56 3.25 22.08 -0.19
C THR A 56 3.11 20.74 0.49
N GLY A 57 3.46 19.65 -0.19
CA GLY A 57 3.17 18.28 0.25
C GLY A 57 1.67 17.92 0.22
N ILE A 58 0.83 18.75 -0.44
CA ILE A 58 -0.63 18.58 -0.44
C ILE A 58 -1.11 18.39 -1.88
N CYS A 59 -1.89 17.32 -2.11
CA CYS A 59 -2.52 17.09 -3.41
C CYS A 59 -3.74 17.99 -3.59
N ILE A 60 -3.87 18.59 -4.79
CA ILE A 60 -4.98 19.49 -5.14
C ILE A 60 -6.25 18.77 -5.58
N ILE A 61 -6.17 17.50 -5.96
CA ILE A 61 -7.31 16.72 -6.44
C ILE A 61 -8.25 16.45 -5.26
N LYS A 62 -9.53 16.79 -5.42
CA LYS A 62 -10.58 16.66 -4.41
C LYS A 62 -11.40 15.40 -4.66
N ASP A 63 -10.94 14.28 -4.09
CA ASP A 63 -11.56 12.97 -4.16
C ASP A 63 -11.36 12.22 -2.84
N ASP A 64 -11.71 10.94 -2.76
CA ASP A 64 -11.62 10.14 -1.53
C ASP A 64 -10.20 10.03 -0.99
N MET A 65 -9.17 10.30 -1.81
CA MET A 65 -7.78 10.30 -1.36
C MET A 65 -7.53 11.31 -0.24
N GLN A 66 -8.30 12.40 -0.16
CA GLN A 66 -8.16 13.39 0.91
C GLN A 66 -8.46 12.81 2.30
N ALA A 67 -9.37 11.84 2.38
CA ALA A 67 -9.68 11.12 3.63
C ALA A 67 -8.70 9.97 3.92
N ILE A 68 -7.94 9.53 2.92
CA ILE A 68 -6.97 8.45 3.03
C ILE A 68 -5.61 8.96 3.54
N TYR A 69 -5.17 10.15 3.13
CA TYR A 69 -3.86 10.69 3.55
C TYR A 69 -3.67 10.66 5.08
N PRO A 70 -4.61 11.12 5.92
CA PRO A 70 -4.45 11.02 7.38
C PRO A 70 -4.30 9.58 7.87
N GLN A 71 -5.04 8.62 7.30
CA GLN A 71 -4.96 7.21 7.69
C GLN A 71 -3.58 6.61 7.38
N LEU A 72 -3.02 6.94 6.19
CA LEU A 72 -1.67 6.55 5.83
C LEU A 72 -0.62 7.19 6.75
N GLU A 73 -0.82 8.44 7.15
CA GLU A 73 0.11 9.16 8.04
C GLU A 73 0.04 8.70 9.49
N GLU A 74 -1.09 8.22 9.97
CA GLU A 74 -1.28 7.78 11.37
C GLU A 74 -0.86 6.33 11.62
N ALA A 75 -0.81 5.51 10.57
CA ALA A 75 -0.47 4.11 10.72
C ALA A 75 1.00 3.91 11.09
N SER A 76 1.24 3.06 12.11
CA SER A 76 2.58 2.59 12.48
C SER A 76 2.99 1.35 11.67
N ILE A 77 2.00 0.55 11.23
CA ILE A 77 2.19 -0.60 10.35
C ILE A 77 1.15 -0.53 9.22
N ILE A 78 1.59 -0.79 7.99
CA ILE A 78 0.69 -0.92 6.85
C ILE A 78 0.90 -2.29 6.19
N PHE A 79 -0.19 -3.05 6.05
CA PHE A 79 -0.25 -4.23 5.20
C PHE A 79 -0.92 -3.89 3.87
N VAL A 80 -0.26 -4.17 2.75
CA VAL A 80 -0.84 -4.06 1.41
C VAL A 80 -1.06 -5.45 0.85
N ALA A 81 -2.32 -5.86 0.69
CA ALA A 81 -2.67 -7.13 0.09
C ALA A 81 -3.05 -6.95 -1.38
N THR A 82 -2.44 -7.70 -2.29
CA THR A 82 -2.64 -7.53 -3.73
C THR A 82 -2.64 -8.85 -4.49
N PRO A 83 -3.56 -9.06 -5.46
CA PRO A 83 -3.36 -10.06 -6.49
C PRO A 83 -2.38 -9.53 -7.54
N MET A 84 -1.78 -10.43 -8.30
CA MET A 84 -0.93 -10.08 -9.44
C MET A 84 -1.75 -9.98 -10.72
N PHE A 85 -1.81 -8.79 -11.33
CA PHE A 85 -2.42 -8.51 -12.62
C PHE A 85 -1.32 -8.10 -13.62
N PHE A 86 -1.07 -8.92 -14.64
CA PHE A 86 0.01 -8.67 -15.63
C PHE A 86 1.35 -8.34 -14.97
N TYR A 87 1.76 -9.14 -13.96
CA TYR A 87 3.00 -8.96 -13.17
C TYR A 87 3.07 -7.65 -12.37
N GLY A 88 1.94 -6.94 -12.21
CA GLY A 88 1.82 -5.70 -11.44
C GLY A 88 0.66 -5.72 -10.46
N MET A 89 0.44 -4.60 -9.81
CA MET A 89 -0.71 -4.38 -8.92
C MET A 89 -1.94 -3.91 -9.72
N PRO A 90 -3.17 -4.19 -9.25
CA PRO A 90 -4.40 -3.69 -9.87
C PRO A 90 -4.43 -2.15 -9.98
N SER A 91 -5.15 -1.64 -11.00
CA SER A 91 -5.22 -0.22 -11.33
C SER A 91 -5.64 0.67 -10.17
N ASP A 92 -6.68 0.28 -9.44
CA ASP A 92 -7.21 1.10 -8.33
C ASP A 92 -6.23 1.20 -7.16
N LEU A 93 -5.53 0.09 -6.84
CA LEU A 93 -4.45 0.11 -5.86
C LEU A 93 -3.29 0.97 -6.36
N LYS A 94 -2.95 0.86 -7.65
CA LYS A 94 -1.88 1.66 -8.24
C LYS A 94 -2.22 3.14 -8.25
N ALA A 95 -3.48 3.53 -8.51
CA ALA A 95 -3.94 4.91 -8.43
C ALA A 95 -3.73 5.49 -7.02
N LEU A 96 -4.11 4.77 -5.96
CA LEU A 96 -3.82 5.18 -4.57
C LEU A 96 -2.31 5.37 -4.36
N ILE A 97 -1.49 4.41 -4.79
CA ILE A 97 -0.04 4.45 -4.62
C ILE A 97 0.56 5.66 -5.34
N ASP A 98 0.19 5.93 -6.59
CA ASP A 98 0.69 7.07 -7.36
C ASP A 98 0.31 8.41 -6.73
N ARG A 99 -0.84 8.48 -6.08
CA ARG A 99 -1.28 9.67 -5.35
C ARG A 99 -0.47 9.93 -4.08
N CYS A 100 0.27 8.92 -3.57
CA CYS A 100 1.22 9.13 -2.47
C CYS A 100 2.44 9.97 -2.86
N GLN A 101 2.56 10.40 -4.12
CA GLN A 101 3.48 11.47 -4.56
C GLN A 101 3.40 12.70 -3.63
N ALA A 102 2.22 13.05 -3.14
CA ALA A 102 2.07 14.17 -2.21
C ALA A 102 2.78 13.94 -0.87
N LEU A 103 2.73 12.72 -0.35
CA LEU A 103 3.43 12.34 0.90
C LEU A 103 4.95 12.28 0.69
N TRP A 104 5.40 11.77 -0.46
CA TRP A 104 6.81 11.84 -0.84
C TRP A 104 7.30 13.30 -0.89
N SER A 105 6.56 14.19 -1.57
CA SER A 105 6.89 15.62 -1.62
C SER A 105 6.94 16.24 -0.23
N LYS A 106 5.95 15.93 0.63
CA LYS A 106 5.91 16.38 2.03
C LYS A 106 7.17 15.95 2.79
N ARG A 107 7.58 14.68 2.64
CA ARG A 107 8.82 14.14 3.22
C ARG A 107 10.04 14.89 2.72
N MET A 108 10.14 15.17 1.40
CA MET A 108 11.26 15.90 0.82
C MET A 108 11.36 17.36 1.32
N ILE A 109 10.23 17.98 1.64
CA ILE A 109 10.17 19.35 2.20
C ILE A 109 10.57 19.34 3.68
N THR A 110 10.11 18.34 4.45
CA THR A 110 10.23 18.34 5.92
C THR A 110 11.52 17.71 6.45
N LYS A 111 12.14 16.78 5.67
CA LYS A 111 13.38 16.11 6.06
C LYS A 111 14.62 16.75 5.44
N SER A 112 15.68 16.88 6.22
CA SER A 112 16.98 17.26 5.68
C SER A 112 17.52 16.18 4.73
N PRO A 113 18.39 16.52 3.75
CA PRO A 113 18.93 15.56 2.79
C PRO A 113 19.55 14.31 3.43
N GLU A 114 20.20 14.46 4.57
CA GLU A 114 20.86 13.37 5.30
C GLU A 114 19.82 12.39 5.87
N ARG A 115 18.69 12.90 6.38
CA ARG A 115 17.62 12.11 6.96
C ARG A 115 16.66 11.47 5.93
N ARG A 116 16.73 11.87 4.66
CA ARG A 116 15.87 11.29 3.60
C ARG A 116 16.12 9.80 3.37
N LYS A 117 17.25 9.25 3.84
CA LYS A 117 17.58 7.82 3.74
C LYS A 117 17.16 7.03 4.98
N THR A 118 16.60 7.67 6.00
CA THR A 118 16.07 7.00 7.20
C THR A 118 14.56 6.99 7.20
N TYR A 119 13.96 5.96 7.77
CA TYR A 119 12.51 5.81 7.88
C TYR A 119 12.12 6.00 9.34
N ASP A 120 11.26 6.99 9.62
CA ASP A 120 10.94 7.39 10.99
C ASP A 120 9.49 7.02 11.39
N ARG A 121 8.67 6.51 10.45
CA ARG A 121 7.23 6.38 10.68
C ARG A 121 6.75 4.96 10.95
N GLY A 122 7.50 3.94 10.61
CA GLY A 122 7.10 2.57 10.90
C GLY A 122 7.41 1.59 9.76
N SER A 123 6.65 0.51 9.69
CA SER A 123 6.94 -0.66 8.85
C SER A 123 5.82 -0.96 7.86
N GLY A 124 6.21 -1.31 6.64
CA GLY A 124 5.32 -1.74 5.57
C GLY A 124 5.54 -3.19 5.18
N TYR A 125 4.46 -3.90 4.90
CA TYR A 125 4.49 -5.31 4.48
C TYR A 125 3.59 -5.52 3.27
N MET A 126 4.01 -6.39 2.34
CA MET A 126 3.23 -6.78 1.17
C MET A 126 2.76 -8.24 1.30
N LEU A 127 1.48 -8.46 1.01
CA LEU A 127 0.85 -9.78 0.95
C LEU A 127 0.37 -9.99 -0.50
N ALA A 128 1.07 -10.80 -1.29
CA ALA A 128 0.81 -10.92 -2.72
C ALA A 128 0.41 -12.35 -3.11
N VAL A 129 -0.57 -12.47 -3.98
CA VAL A 129 -1.02 -13.75 -4.53
C VAL A 129 -1.02 -13.73 -6.05
N GLY A 130 -0.65 -14.86 -6.67
CA GLY A 130 -0.65 -15.00 -8.11
C GLY A 130 -1.02 -16.40 -8.59
N ALA A 131 -1.70 -16.50 -9.74
CA ALA A 131 -2.16 -17.77 -10.30
C ALA A 131 -1.03 -18.58 -10.93
N THR A 132 -0.01 -17.94 -11.47
CA THR A 132 1.04 -18.57 -12.29
C THR A 132 2.31 -18.91 -11.49
N LYS A 133 3.26 -19.60 -12.17
CA LYS A 133 4.58 -19.98 -11.62
C LYS A 133 5.72 -19.11 -12.17
N GLY A 134 5.41 -17.98 -12.80
CA GLY A 134 6.44 -17.15 -13.46
C GLY A 134 7.60 -16.80 -12.51
N ALA A 135 8.84 -16.93 -12.98
CA ALA A 135 10.04 -16.73 -12.16
C ALA A 135 10.05 -15.33 -11.51
N ASN A 136 9.59 -14.31 -12.23
CA ASN A 136 9.61 -12.92 -11.80
C ASN A 136 8.21 -12.39 -11.44
N LEU A 137 7.30 -13.30 -11.04
CA LEU A 137 5.87 -12.97 -10.86
C LEU A 137 5.66 -11.78 -9.92
N PHE A 138 6.42 -11.66 -8.85
CA PHE A 138 6.24 -10.63 -7.82
C PHE A 138 7.26 -9.47 -7.88
N GLU A 139 8.23 -9.51 -8.78
CA GLU A 139 9.31 -8.50 -8.82
C GLU A 139 8.77 -7.08 -9.02
N GLY A 140 7.86 -6.90 -9.97
CA GLY A 140 7.23 -5.58 -10.20
C GLY A 140 6.47 -5.08 -8.97
N ALA A 141 5.74 -5.96 -8.29
CA ALA A 141 5.03 -5.60 -7.06
C ALA A 141 5.98 -5.26 -5.91
N HIS A 142 7.11 -5.96 -5.78
CA HIS A 142 8.14 -5.63 -4.78
C HIS A 142 8.74 -4.24 -5.01
N LEU A 143 9.04 -3.88 -6.26
CA LEU A 143 9.54 -2.54 -6.58
C LEU A 143 8.50 -1.47 -6.24
N VAL A 144 7.26 -1.67 -6.65
CA VAL A 144 6.16 -0.73 -6.33
C VAL A 144 5.98 -0.60 -4.82
N ALA A 145 5.94 -1.71 -4.07
CA ALA A 145 5.79 -1.70 -2.61
C ALA A 145 6.94 -0.94 -1.93
N ARG A 146 8.19 -1.16 -2.36
CA ARG A 146 9.36 -0.46 -1.82
C ARG A 146 9.23 1.05 -1.94
N TYR A 147 8.89 1.55 -3.14
CA TYR A 147 8.77 2.98 -3.36
C TYR A 147 7.49 3.58 -2.77
N PHE A 148 6.41 2.78 -2.66
CA PHE A 148 5.22 3.18 -1.92
C PHE A 148 5.54 3.45 -0.44
N PHE A 149 6.20 2.50 0.24
CA PHE A 149 6.57 2.68 1.64
C PHE A 149 7.63 3.77 1.82
N ASP A 150 8.58 3.90 0.89
CA ASP A 150 9.52 5.03 0.88
C ASP A 150 8.78 6.37 0.84
N ALA A 151 7.76 6.53 -0.01
CA ALA A 151 6.96 7.75 -0.07
C ALA A 151 6.25 8.06 1.26
N LEU A 152 5.88 7.02 2.02
CA LEU A 152 5.24 7.14 3.33
C LEU A 152 6.23 7.33 4.49
N ASP A 153 7.53 7.40 4.24
CA ASP A 153 8.57 7.42 5.27
C ASP A 153 8.59 6.16 6.15
N MET A 154 8.24 5.01 5.56
CA MET A 154 8.18 3.70 6.23
C MET A 154 9.20 2.74 5.61
N SER A 155 9.79 1.86 6.44
CA SER A 155 10.62 0.77 5.94
C SER A 155 9.76 -0.32 5.29
N TYR A 156 10.25 -0.92 4.21
CA TYR A 156 9.65 -2.12 3.63
C TYR A 156 10.30 -3.35 4.27
N ASP A 157 9.65 -3.93 5.28
CA ASP A 157 10.27 -4.92 6.18
C ASP A 157 9.97 -6.37 5.81
N GLY A 158 9.11 -6.60 4.82
CA GLY A 158 8.90 -7.96 4.36
C GLY A 158 7.66 -8.18 3.50
N SER A 159 7.53 -9.41 3.03
CA SER A 159 6.38 -9.83 2.23
C SER A 159 6.04 -11.30 2.42
N VAL A 160 4.79 -11.65 2.19
CA VAL A 160 4.32 -13.00 1.96
C VAL A 160 3.80 -13.08 0.52
N CYS A 161 4.41 -13.95 -0.29
CA CYS A 161 4.08 -14.12 -1.69
C CYS A 161 3.68 -15.57 -1.96
N VAL A 162 2.45 -15.80 -2.42
CA VAL A 162 1.92 -17.13 -2.70
C VAL A 162 1.53 -17.24 -4.17
N ASN A 163 2.13 -18.18 -4.88
CA ASN A 163 1.81 -18.44 -6.28
C ASN A 163 0.91 -19.70 -6.42
N LYS A 164 0.41 -19.96 -7.64
CA LYS A 164 -0.45 -21.11 -7.97
C LYS A 164 -1.80 -21.09 -7.24
N VAL A 165 -2.30 -19.93 -6.88
CA VAL A 165 -3.62 -19.75 -6.25
C VAL A 165 -4.49 -18.92 -7.17
N GLU A 166 -5.51 -19.54 -7.79
CA GLU A 166 -6.42 -18.92 -8.78
C GLU A 166 -7.87 -18.92 -8.30
N GLY A 167 -8.34 -20.06 -7.84
CA GLY A 167 -9.67 -20.21 -7.26
C GLY A 167 -9.82 -19.45 -5.95
N LYS A 168 -11.03 -19.03 -5.63
CA LYS A 168 -11.32 -18.38 -4.35
C LYS A 168 -11.18 -19.39 -3.22
N GLY A 169 -10.29 -19.13 -2.27
CA GLY A 169 -10.04 -19.99 -1.11
C GLY A 169 -8.98 -21.06 -1.34
N ASP A 170 -8.16 -20.94 -2.38
CA ASP A 170 -7.03 -21.84 -2.65
C ASP A 170 -5.87 -21.67 -1.66
N ILE A 171 -5.94 -20.67 -0.79
CA ILE A 171 -4.91 -20.32 0.20
C ILE A 171 -5.34 -20.72 1.59
#